data_b49453fb44d9b935ba312d2b9abf4c44
#
_entry.id   b49453fb44d9b935ba312d2b9abf4c44
#
_cell.length_a   1.000
_cell.length_b   1.000
_cell.length_c   1.000
_cell.angle_alpha   90.00
_cell.angle_beta   90.00
_cell.angle_gamma   90.00
#
_symmetry.space_group_name_H-M   'P 1'
#
loop_
_entity.id
_entity.type
_entity.pdbx_description
1 polymer ?
#
loop_
_entity_poly.entity_id
_entity_poly.type
_entity_poly.pdbx_seq_one_letter_code
_entity_poly.pdbx_strand_id
1 'polypeptide(L)'
;VDFSASINPLGPPQSAIAAIQSHLEEIAAYPDPNYRELRKSLGEYHQISPEWILPGNGAAELLTWAGWDLATLPSVVLVTPAFGDYRRCLRAFNAKVVESCLWADLPEDMGEVDIDRWPLSSPMSPRTGLLLNNPHNPSGRLFRRETLLPYLEQFDLVVVDEAFMDFLAPPKQESLVSEVARFPNLVILRSLTKFYSLPGLRLGYAIAHPDRLRRWQQWRDPWPVNVLAAAVGGAVLQDTAFQQQTWSWLPPTRDELFQGLNQLPGLTPHPSAVNFLLVKTEQPSSQLQQALLQYHQILIRDCLSFPELGDRYFRVAIRSHPENQRLLQGLKDVLA
;
A
#
# COMPACT_ATOMS: atom_id res chain seq x y z
N VAL A 1 9.77 -9.90 -17.89
CA VAL A 1 9.61 -8.68 -17.08
C VAL A 1 8.43 -8.86 -16.15
N ASP A 2 8.59 -8.49 -14.86
CA ASP A 2 7.54 -8.64 -13.85
C ASP A 2 6.83 -7.30 -13.60
N PHE A 3 5.56 -7.22 -14.03
CA PHE A 3 4.63 -6.11 -13.76
C PHE A 3 3.64 -6.43 -12.63
N SER A 4 3.73 -7.63 -12.02
CA SER A 4 2.77 -8.07 -11.00
C SER A 4 3.01 -7.40 -9.64
N ALA A 5 4.26 -7.04 -9.34
CA ALA A 5 4.69 -6.40 -8.11
C ALA A 5 4.89 -4.89 -8.33
N SER A 6 4.11 -4.07 -7.61
CA SER A 6 4.17 -2.59 -7.72
C SER A 6 5.34 -2.02 -6.92
N ILE A 7 6.56 -2.34 -7.34
CA ILE A 7 7.82 -1.86 -6.77
C ILE A 7 8.38 -0.75 -7.68
N ASN A 8 8.96 0.30 -7.10
CA ASN A 8 9.60 1.38 -7.83
C ASN A 8 10.77 0.84 -8.68
N PRO A 9 10.78 1.03 -10.01
CA PRO A 9 11.85 0.51 -10.86
C PRO A 9 13.15 1.33 -10.79
N LEU A 10 13.15 2.50 -10.15
CA LEU A 10 14.33 3.38 -10.05
C LEU A 10 15.33 2.95 -8.99
N GLY A 11 14.92 2.12 -8.03
CA GLY A 11 15.76 1.73 -6.90
C GLY A 11 16.16 0.25 -6.89
N PRO A 12 16.84 -0.17 -5.81
CA PRO A 12 17.03 0.55 -4.54
C PRO A 12 17.97 1.76 -4.66
N PRO A 13 17.75 2.82 -3.84
CA PRO A 13 18.61 4.01 -3.86
C PRO A 13 20.02 3.68 -3.37
N GLN A 14 21.03 4.47 -3.82
CA GLN A 14 22.41 4.26 -3.41
C GLN A 14 22.61 4.47 -1.91
N SER A 15 21.83 5.33 -1.27
CA SER A 15 21.80 5.52 0.19
C SER A 15 21.47 4.23 0.93
N ALA A 16 20.54 3.41 0.40
CA ALA A 16 20.19 2.10 0.97
C ALA A 16 21.36 1.11 0.86
N ILE A 17 22.01 1.05 -0.31
CA ILE A 17 23.15 0.14 -0.55
C ILE A 17 24.32 0.52 0.34
N ALA A 18 24.64 1.81 0.43
CA ALA A 18 25.71 2.33 1.29
C ALA A 18 25.44 2.03 2.78
N ALA A 19 24.19 2.22 3.23
CA ALA A 19 23.80 1.88 4.60
C ALA A 19 23.93 0.38 4.90
N ILE A 20 23.55 -0.51 3.97
CA ILE A 20 23.77 -1.96 4.12
C ILE A 20 25.26 -2.26 4.28
N GLN A 21 26.10 -1.72 3.39
CA GLN A 21 27.55 -1.98 3.39
C GLN A 21 28.22 -1.51 4.69
N SER A 22 27.84 -0.32 5.20
CA SER A 22 28.43 0.24 6.41
C SER A 22 27.99 -0.44 7.71
N HIS A 23 26.84 -1.14 7.71
CA HIS A 23 26.31 -1.83 8.89
C HIS A 23 26.36 -3.37 8.76
N LEU A 24 27.08 -3.90 7.76
CA LEU A 24 27.09 -5.34 7.50
C LEU A 24 27.63 -6.15 8.68
N GLU A 25 28.63 -5.64 9.39
CA GLU A 25 29.24 -6.32 10.54
C GLU A 25 28.29 -6.36 11.76
N GLU A 26 27.29 -5.48 11.82
CA GLU A 26 26.32 -5.42 12.93
C GLU A 26 25.35 -6.62 12.94
N ILE A 27 25.30 -7.43 11.85
CA ILE A 27 24.51 -8.67 11.84
C ILE A 27 24.92 -9.67 12.90
N ALA A 28 26.12 -9.51 13.51
CA ALA A 28 26.63 -10.34 14.59
C ALA A 28 25.95 -10.02 15.95
N ALA A 29 25.15 -8.94 16.04
CA ALA A 29 24.49 -8.50 17.26
C ALA A 29 22.97 -8.37 17.08
N TYR A 30 22.22 -8.54 18.18
CA TYR A 30 20.79 -8.19 18.18
C TYR A 30 20.60 -6.68 17.99
N PRO A 31 19.59 -6.22 17.22
CA PRO A 31 19.28 -4.82 17.10
C PRO A 31 18.79 -4.18 18.41
N ASP A 32 18.82 -2.86 18.52
CA ASP A 32 18.17 -2.13 19.62
C ASP A 32 16.68 -2.50 19.66
N PRO A 33 16.17 -3.14 20.74
CA PRO A 33 14.78 -3.56 20.84
C PRO A 33 13.78 -2.38 20.81
N ASN A 34 14.26 -1.17 21.06
CA ASN A 34 13.46 0.06 20.99
C ASN A 34 13.60 0.81 19.64
N TYR A 35 14.54 0.41 18.78
CA TYR A 35 14.79 1.05 17.47
C TYR A 35 14.88 2.57 17.56
N ARG A 36 15.62 3.11 18.53
CA ARG A 36 15.60 4.54 18.89
C ARG A 36 15.98 5.44 17.72
N GLU A 37 17.08 5.12 17.02
CA GLU A 37 17.54 5.92 15.88
C GLU A 37 16.54 5.87 14.72
N LEU A 38 16.01 4.70 14.38
CA LEU A 38 15.00 4.57 13.35
C LEU A 38 13.72 5.33 13.71
N ARG A 39 13.22 5.18 14.95
CA ARG A 39 12.03 5.92 15.43
C ARG A 39 12.25 7.42 15.42
N LYS A 40 13.47 7.89 15.77
CA LYS A 40 13.85 9.30 15.69
C LYS A 40 13.78 9.79 14.24
N SER A 41 14.43 9.10 13.30
CA SER A 41 14.43 9.47 11.88
C SER A 41 13.00 9.49 11.28
N LEU A 42 12.16 8.51 11.64
CA LEU A 42 10.75 8.47 11.25
C LEU A 42 9.95 9.62 11.89
N GLY A 43 10.23 9.96 13.15
CA GLY A 43 9.62 11.08 13.86
C GLY A 43 9.95 12.43 13.21
N GLU A 44 11.21 12.63 12.84
CA GLU A 44 11.66 13.81 12.11
C GLU A 44 11.00 13.91 10.73
N TYR A 45 10.92 12.78 9.99
CA TYR A 45 10.29 12.74 8.68
C TYR A 45 8.79 13.11 8.73
N HIS A 46 8.06 12.62 9.74
CA HIS A 46 6.64 12.89 9.93
C HIS A 46 6.32 14.09 10.83
N GLN A 47 7.31 14.71 11.43
CA GLN A 47 7.15 15.81 12.40
C GLN A 47 6.27 15.43 13.61
N ILE A 48 6.47 14.21 14.11
CA ILE A 48 5.78 13.66 15.29
C ILE A 48 6.78 13.07 16.29
N SER A 49 6.39 12.93 17.55
CA SER A 49 7.24 12.31 18.56
C SER A 49 7.53 10.84 18.23
N PRO A 50 8.78 10.34 18.41
CA PRO A 50 9.14 8.94 18.17
C PRO A 50 8.29 7.90 18.92
N GLU A 51 7.66 8.27 20.03
CA GLU A 51 6.78 7.39 20.81
C GLU A 51 5.49 7.01 20.07
N TRP A 52 5.09 7.78 19.05
CA TRP A 52 3.94 7.52 18.19
C TRP A 52 4.26 6.54 17.05
N ILE A 53 5.48 6.03 16.99
CA ILE A 53 5.96 5.20 15.88
C ILE A 53 6.42 3.83 16.39
N LEU A 54 6.01 2.79 15.69
CA LEU A 54 6.42 1.41 15.94
C LEU A 54 6.93 0.78 14.65
N PRO A 55 8.24 0.59 14.47
CA PRO A 55 8.81 -0.15 13.35
C PRO A 55 8.41 -1.63 13.40
N GLY A 56 8.29 -2.29 12.25
CA GLY A 56 7.95 -3.71 12.16
C GLY A 56 8.60 -4.40 10.95
N ASN A 57 8.57 -5.72 10.95
CA ASN A 57 9.09 -6.59 9.89
C ASN A 57 8.21 -6.52 8.63
N GLY A 58 8.25 -5.37 7.97
CA GLY A 58 7.29 -4.94 6.96
C GLY A 58 5.95 -4.54 7.58
N ALA A 59 5.14 -3.83 6.79
CA ALA A 59 3.77 -3.50 7.20
C ALA A 59 2.91 -4.75 7.48
N ALA A 60 3.28 -5.91 6.94
CA ALA A 60 2.56 -7.18 7.13
C ALA A 60 2.58 -7.67 8.58
N GLU A 61 3.68 -7.50 9.31
CA GLU A 61 3.72 -7.79 10.75
C GLU A 61 2.75 -6.87 11.50
N LEU A 62 2.83 -5.58 11.24
CA LEU A 62 2.01 -4.58 11.91
C LEU A 62 0.52 -4.75 11.58
N LEU A 63 0.22 -5.17 10.36
CA LEU A 63 -1.13 -5.55 9.96
C LEU A 63 -1.65 -6.76 10.78
N THR A 64 -0.79 -7.69 11.15
CA THR A 64 -1.17 -8.81 12.04
C THR A 64 -1.61 -8.30 13.40
N TRP A 65 -0.88 -7.37 13.99
CA TRP A 65 -1.25 -6.76 15.29
C TRP A 65 -2.48 -5.88 15.19
N ALA A 66 -2.63 -5.14 14.08
CA ALA A 66 -3.86 -4.40 13.79
C ALA A 66 -5.08 -5.33 13.65
N GLY A 67 -4.91 -6.48 12.99
CA GLY A 67 -5.95 -7.50 12.87
C GLY A 67 -6.36 -8.09 14.22
N TRP A 68 -5.39 -8.34 15.11
CA TRP A 68 -5.68 -8.78 16.47
C TRP A 68 -6.46 -7.70 17.24
N ASP A 69 -6.00 -6.45 17.20
CA ASP A 69 -6.66 -5.34 17.91
C ASP A 69 -8.10 -5.13 17.37
N LEU A 70 -8.29 -5.17 16.06
CA LEU A 70 -9.61 -5.13 15.42
C LEU A 70 -10.51 -6.29 15.85
N ALA A 71 -9.96 -7.50 16.00
CA ALA A 71 -10.71 -8.69 16.39
C ALA A 71 -11.25 -8.64 17.83
N THR A 72 -10.80 -7.69 18.66
CA THR A 72 -11.37 -7.44 19.99
C THR A 72 -12.74 -6.73 19.91
N LEU A 73 -13.10 -6.21 18.75
CA LEU A 73 -14.36 -5.51 18.52
C LEU A 73 -15.45 -6.48 18.02
N PRO A 74 -16.74 -6.19 18.29
CA PRO A 74 -17.86 -7.02 17.86
C PRO A 74 -17.95 -7.26 16.35
N SER A 75 -17.48 -6.29 15.55
CA SER A 75 -17.41 -6.39 14.08
C SER A 75 -16.35 -5.47 13.50
N VAL A 76 -15.91 -5.80 12.28
CA VAL A 76 -14.93 -5.03 11.51
C VAL A 76 -15.46 -4.80 10.11
N VAL A 77 -15.58 -3.56 9.71
CA VAL A 77 -15.85 -3.21 8.31
C VAL A 77 -14.54 -3.28 7.54
N LEU A 78 -14.51 -4.10 6.50
CA LEU A 78 -13.41 -4.20 5.54
C LEU A 78 -13.85 -3.56 4.23
N VAL A 79 -13.13 -2.53 3.80
CA VAL A 79 -13.35 -1.91 2.48
C VAL A 79 -12.80 -2.82 1.39
N THR A 80 -13.65 -3.17 0.42
CA THR A 80 -13.30 -4.07 -0.68
C THR A 80 -13.52 -3.41 -2.06
N PRO A 81 -12.81 -3.86 -3.12
CA PRO A 81 -11.87 -4.98 -3.17
C PRO A 81 -10.67 -4.76 -2.25
N ALA A 82 -10.25 -5.78 -1.53
CA ALA A 82 -9.24 -5.66 -0.47
C ALA A 82 -7.99 -6.49 -0.76
N PHE A 83 -6.82 -5.95 -0.40
CA PHE A 83 -5.59 -6.73 -0.43
C PHE A 83 -5.73 -8.01 0.41
N GLY A 84 -5.37 -9.17 -0.16
CA GLY A 84 -5.66 -10.48 0.42
C GLY A 84 -5.16 -10.67 1.86
N ASP A 85 -4.09 -9.98 2.24
CA ASP A 85 -3.51 -10.07 3.58
C ASP A 85 -4.42 -9.44 4.66
N TYR A 86 -5.33 -8.53 4.30
CA TYR A 86 -6.32 -8.00 5.25
C TYR A 86 -7.30 -9.09 5.70
N ARG A 87 -7.80 -9.89 4.75
CA ARG A 87 -8.65 -11.04 5.09
C ARG A 87 -7.88 -12.09 5.88
N ARG A 88 -6.60 -12.35 5.53
CA ARG A 88 -5.73 -13.27 6.27
C ARG A 88 -5.58 -12.85 7.73
N CYS A 89 -5.21 -11.61 8.01
CA CYS A 89 -4.99 -11.15 9.39
C CYS A 89 -6.29 -11.16 10.21
N LEU A 90 -7.42 -10.72 9.64
CA LEU A 90 -8.71 -10.72 10.33
C LEU A 90 -9.20 -12.15 10.63
N ARG A 91 -9.03 -13.08 9.68
CA ARG A 91 -9.38 -14.50 9.88
C ARG A 91 -8.51 -15.19 10.91
N ALA A 92 -7.22 -14.84 10.98
CA ALA A 92 -6.28 -15.43 11.94
C ALA A 92 -6.72 -15.24 13.41
N PHE A 93 -7.49 -14.18 13.68
CA PHE A 93 -8.00 -13.83 15.01
C PHE A 93 -9.53 -13.94 15.11
N ASN A 94 -10.17 -14.62 14.18
CA ASN A 94 -11.63 -14.84 14.16
C ASN A 94 -12.45 -13.54 14.21
N ALA A 95 -11.96 -12.45 13.62
CA ALA A 95 -12.71 -11.21 13.51
C ALA A 95 -14.00 -11.41 12.71
N LYS A 96 -15.12 -10.86 13.19
CA LYS A 96 -16.37 -10.83 12.45
C LYS A 96 -16.31 -9.71 11.41
N VAL A 97 -16.10 -10.07 10.14
CA VAL A 97 -15.93 -9.13 9.04
C VAL A 97 -17.26 -8.83 8.37
N VAL A 98 -17.51 -7.54 8.12
CA VAL A 98 -18.57 -7.01 7.25
C VAL A 98 -17.87 -6.33 6.08
N GLU A 99 -18.04 -6.85 4.88
CA GLU A 99 -17.43 -6.25 3.69
C GLU A 99 -18.26 -5.08 3.16
N SER A 100 -17.59 -3.98 2.82
CA SER A 100 -18.17 -2.80 2.18
C SER A 100 -17.48 -2.58 0.84
N CYS A 101 -18.20 -2.88 -0.25
CA CYS A 101 -17.63 -2.87 -1.59
C CYS A 101 -17.67 -1.47 -2.22
N LEU A 102 -16.52 -0.95 -2.62
CA LEU A 102 -16.39 0.33 -3.34
C LEU A 102 -17.04 0.31 -4.72
N TRP A 103 -17.29 -0.87 -5.27
CA TRP A 103 -17.82 -1.08 -6.63
C TRP A 103 -19.33 -1.38 -6.65
N ALA A 104 -19.97 -1.59 -5.50
CA ALA A 104 -21.37 -2.05 -5.45
C ALA A 104 -22.38 -1.06 -6.08
N ASP A 105 -22.05 0.25 -6.08
CA ASP A 105 -22.94 1.31 -6.56
C ASP A 105 -22.36 2.10 -7.75
N LEU A 106 -21.32 1.58 -8.40
CA LEU A 106 -20.73 2.26 -9.56
C LEU A 106 -21.47 1.86 -10.84
N PRO A 107 -21.89 2.83 -11.68
CA PRO A 107 -22.45 2.54 -13.00
C PRO A 107 -21.42 1.78 -13.85
N GLU A 108 -21.90 0.91 -14.75
CA GLU A 108 -21.03 0.12 -15.66
C GLU A 108 -20.16 1.01 -16.54
N ASP A 109 -20.62 2.20 -16.86
CA ASP A 109 -19.85 3.27 -17.52
C ASP A 109 -19.19 4.15 -16.44
N MET A 110 -17.97 3.79 -16.07
CA MET A 110 -17.13 4.60 -15.19
C MET A 110 -16.61 5.86 -15.94
N GLY A 111 -17.49 6.76 -16.31
CA GLY A 111 -17.19 8.17 -16.42
C GLY A 111 -16.65 8.69 -15.08
N GLU A 112 -16.13 9.88 -14.99
CA GLU A 112 -15.54 10.45 -13.78
C GLU A 112 -16.24 9.95 -12.49
N VAL A 113 -15.63 8.95 -11.85
CA VAL A 113 -16.14 8.44 -10.56
C VAL A 113 -15.98 9.57 -9.57
N ASP A 114 -17.09 10.06 -9.05
CA ASP A 114 -17.09 11.08 -8.00
C ASP A 114 -16.21 10.62 -6.83
N ILE A 115 -15.00 11.19 -6.79
CA ILE A 115 -13.94 10.85 -5.84
C ILE A 115 -14.41 11.13 -4.41
N ASP A 116 -15.41 11.99 -4.25
CA ASP A 116 -15.92 12.43 -2.98
C ASP A 116 -17.04 11.51 -2.42
N ARG A 117 -17.53 10.55 -3.22
CA ARG A 117 -18.56 9.61 -2.77
C ARG A 117 -17.94 8.34 -2.20
N TRP A 118 -17.76 8.35 -0.90
CA TRP A 118 -17.35 7.17 -0.15
C TRP A 118 -18.58 6.32 0.20
N PRO A 119 -18.55 5.00 -0.10
CA PRO A 119 -19.77 4.17 0.00
C PRO A 119 -20.03 3.59 1.39
N LEU A 120 -19.31 4.02 2.43
CA LEU A 120 -19.58 3.48 3.74
C LEU A 120 -20.91 4.03 4.27
N SER A 121 -21.90 3.18 4.35
CA SER A 121 -23.03 3.37 5.25
C SER A 121 -22.51 3.44 6.70
N SER A 122 -23.12 4.28 7.53
CA SER A 122 -22.80 4.40 8.96
C SER A 122 -22.62 3.00 9.60
N PRO A 123 -21.75 2.85 10.61
CA PRO A 123 -21.54 1.56 11.26
C PRO A 123 -22.88 1.00 11.74
N MET A 124 -23.17 -0.24 11.32
CA MET A 124 -24.45 -0.89 11.63
C MET A 124 -24.57 -1.36 13.09
N SER A 125 -23.52 -1.19 13.88
CA SER A 125 -23.42 -1.67 15.26
C SER A 125 -22.54 -0.75 16.09
N PRO A 126 -22.85 -0.50 17.36
CA PRO A 126 -21.89 0.13 18.29
C PRO A 126 -20.62 -0.72 18.40
N ARG A 127 -19.48 -0.06 18.58
CA ARG A 127 -18.17 -0.69 18.72
C ARG A 127 -17.71 -1.50 17.49
N THR A 128 -17.63 -0.82 16.36
CA THR A 128 -17.17 -1.41 15.09
C THR A 128 -15.78 -0.88 14.71
N GLY A 129 -14.92 -1.76 14.18
CA GLY A 129 -13.63 -1.40 13.59
C GLY A 129 -13.75 -1.13 12.09
N LEU A 130 -12.82 -0.36 11.53
CA LEU A 130 -12.70 -0.10 10.09
C LEU A 130 -11.27 -0.43 9.64
N LEU A 131 -11.15 -1.19 8.56
CA LEU A 131 -9.88 -1.44 7.87
C LEU A 131 -10.01 -1.03 6.40
N LEU A 132 -9.16 -0.12 5.98
CA LEU A 132 -9.08 0.38 4.61
C LEU A 132 -7.64 0.67 4.20
N ASN A 133 -7.41 0.94 2.92
CA ASN A 133 -6.13 1.45 2.43
C ASN A 133 -6.31 2.72 1.59
N ASN A 134 -5.37 3.65 1.75
CA ASN A 134 -5.31 4.90 1.00
C ASN A 134 -3.84 5.27 0.70
N PRO A 135 -3.40 5.32 -0.57
CA PRO A 135 -4.14 5.02 -1.81
C PRO A 135 -4.60 3.58 -1.92
N HIS A 136 -5.73 3.39 -2.58
CA HIS A 136 -6.44 2.12 -2.63
C HIS A 136 -5.77 1.09 -3.56
N ASN A 137 -5.51 -0.10 -3.07
CA ASN A 137 -5.06 -1.24 -3.84
C ASN A 137 -6.22 -2.27 -3.92
N PRO A 138 -6.74 -2.58 -5.12
CA PRO A 138 -6.02 -2.57 -6.40
C PRO A 138 -6.28 -1.38 -7.33
N SER A 139 -7.18 -0.43 -7.02
CA SER A 139 -7.60 0.59 -7.99
C SER A 139 -6.60 1.72 -8.22
N GLY A 140 -5.68 1.98 -7.28
CA GLY A 140 -4.80 3.15 -7.31
C GLY A 140 -5.50 4.47 -6.96
N ARG A 141 -6.76 4.43 -6.56
CA ARG A 141 -7.55 5.61 -6.19
C ARG A 141 -7.01 6.23 -4.89
N LEU A 142 -6.94 7.55 -4.87
CA LEU A 142 -6.62 8.34 -3.68
C LEU A 142 -7.91 8.94 -3.12
N PHE A 143 -8.21 8.68 -1.87
CA PHE A 143 -9.31 9.33 -1.17
C PHE A 143 -8.79 10.57 -0.45
N ARG A 144 -9.55 11.64 -0.51
CA ARG A 144 -9.22 12.88 0.19
C ARG A 144 -9.31 12.67 1.69
N ARG A 145 -8.43 13.34 2.43
CA ARG A 145 -8.43 13.30 3.89
C ARG A 145 -9.78 13.73 4.46
N GLU A 146 -10.37 14.79 3.92
CA GLU A 146 -11.67 15.31 4.33
C GLU A 146 -12.79 14.28 4.20
N THR A 147 -12.72 13.39 3.19
CA THR A 147 -13.67 12.29 3.00
C THR A 147 -13.55 11.23 4.09
N LEU A 148 -12.35 11.03 4.64
CA LEU A 148 -12.08 9.98 5.63
C LEU A 148 -12.31 10.47 7.08
N LEU A 149 -12.14 11.76 7.37
CA LEU A 149 -12.25 12.33 8.72
C LEU A 149 -13.54 11.97 9.45
N PRO A 150 -14.76 12.05 8.83
CA PRO A 150 -15.99 11.71 9.52
C PRO A 150 -16.05 10.27 10.06
N TYR A 151 -15.33 9.33 9.41
CA TYR A 151 -15.30 7.94 9.86
C TYR A 151 -14.43 7.73 11.09
N LEU A 152 -13.46 8.62 11.35
CA LEU A 152 -12.65 8.57 12.58
C LEU A 152 -13.49 8.79 13.84
N GLU A 153 -14.62 9.50 13.72
CA GLU A 153 -15.57 9.75 14.83
C GLU A 153 -16.61 8.63 14.97
N GLN A 154 -16.83 7.85 13.91
CA GLN A 154 -17.90 6.84 13.86
C GLN A 154 -17.44 5.44 14.25
N PHE A 155 -16.15 5.12 14.14
CA PHE A 155 -15.58 3.80 14.40
C PHE A 155 -14.70 3.79 15.65
N ASP A 156 -14.74 2.72 16.42
CA ASP A 156 -13.92 2.55 17.64
C ASP A 156 -12.43 2.32 17.37
N LEU A 157 -12.11 1.79 16.21
CA LEU A 157 -10.75 1.62 15.71
C LEU A 157 -10.74 1.75 14.20
N VAL A 158 -9.94 2.66 13.68
CA VAL A 158 -9.72 2.86 12.25
C VAL A 158 -8.28 2.54 11.90
N VAL A 159 -8.08 1.53 11.05
CA VAL A 159 -6.76 1.16 10.51
C VAL A 159 -6.70 1.56 9.05
N VAL A 160 -5.77 2.44 8.72
CA VAL A 160 -5.52 2.93 7.36
C VAL A 160 -4.15 2.45 6.89
N ASP A 161 -4.12 1.59 5.87
CA ASP A 161 -2.88 1.18 5.23
C ASP A 161 -2.47 2.22 4.17
N GLU A 162 -1.43 2.98 4.46
CA GLU A 162 -0.86 4.00 3.59
C GLU A 162 0.44 3.52 2.90
N ALA A 163 0.57 2.23 2.60
CA ALA A 163 1.79 1.64 2.03
C ALA A 163 2.20 2.23 0.67
N PHE A 164 1.30 2.91 -0.02
CA PHE A 164 1.56 3.56 -1.31
C PHE A 164 1.58 5.11 -1.23
N MET A 165 1.37 5.69 -0.05
CA MET A 165 1.25 7.14 0.11
C MET A 165 2.53 7.89 -0.30
N ASP A 166 3.70 7.30 -0.09
CA ASP A 166 4.99 7.92 -0.42
C ASP A 166 5.20 8.16 -1.93
N PHE A 167 4.41 7.49 -2.81
CA PHE A 167 4.43 7.78 -4.25
C PHE A 167 3.84 9.14 -4.63
N LEU A 168 3.12 9.78 -3.71
CA LEU A 168 2.67 11.15 -3.88
C LEU A 168 3.67 12.12 -3.23
N ALA A 169 4.03 13.18 -3.95
CA ALA A 169 4.83 14.26 -3.38
C ALA A 169 4.10 14.88 -2.17
N PRO A 170 4.80 15.36 -1.13
CA PRO A 170 4.21 15.83 0.12
C PRO A 170 2.99 16.77 -0.03
N PRO A 171 2.96 17.75 -0.97
CA PRO A 171 1.78 18.62 -1.13
C PRO A 171 0.56 17.92 -1.72
N LYS A 172 0.72 16.72 -2.26
CA LYS A 172 -0.37 15.91 -2.87
C LYS A 172 -0.78 14.72 -2.01
N GLN A 173 -0.14 14.55 -0.85
CA GLN A 173 -0.48 13.45 0.07
C GLN A 173 -1.77 13.74 0.82
N GLU A 174 -2.63 12.74 0.89
CA GLU A 174 -3.88 12.73 1.66
C GLU A 174 -3.73 11.86 2.92
N SER A 175 -2.53 11.91 3.52
CA SER A 175 -2.20 11.14 4.72
C SER A 175 -2.95 11.65 5.95
N LEU A 176 -3.36 10.70 6.80
CA LEU A 176 -3.99 10.99 8.09
C LEU A 176 -2.98 11.08 9.24
N VAL A 177 -1.67 11.11 8.97
CA VAL A 177 -0.63 11.18 10.02
C VAL A 177 -0.82 12.40 10.94
N SER A 178 -1.22 13.55 10.40
CA SER A 178 -1.48 14.75 11.20
C SER A 178 -2.65 14.61 12.19
N GLU A 179 -3.51 13.62 11.99
CA GLU A 179 -4.74 13.42 12.77
C GLU A 179 -4.55 12.44 13.95
N VAL A 180 -3.44 11.71 14.02
CA VAL A 180 -3.25 10.67 15.06
C VAL A 180 -3.29 11.24 16.49
N ALA A 181 -2.86 12.48 16.69
CA ALA A 181 -2.93 13.13 18.00
C ALA A 181 -4.35 13.49 18.41
N ARG A 182 -5.22 13.79 17.44
CA ARG A 182 -6.63 14.12 17.64
C ARG A 182 -7.50 12.87 17.82
N PHE A 183 -7.15 11.76 17.12
CA PHE A 183 -7.93 10.54 17.08
C PHE A 183 -7.15 9.34 17.63
N PRO A 184 -7.24 9.04 18.95
CA PRO A 184 -6.51 7.93 19.58
C PRO A 184 -6.91 6.54 19.04
N ASN A 185 -8.03 6.45 18.35
CA ASN A 185 -8.52 5.25 17.67
C ASN A 185 -7.96 5.08 16.24
N LEU A 186 -7.15 6.04 15.75
CA LEU A 186 -6.53 5.95 14.42
C LEU A 186 -5.20 5.19 14.48
N VAL A 187 -5.01 4.28 13.54
CA VAL A 187 -3.75 3.58 13.28
C VAL A 187 -3.41 3.72 11.80
N ILE A 188 -2.21 4.14 11.50
CA ILE A 188 -1.69 4.24 10.14
C ILE A 188 -0.56 3.24 9.96
N LEU A 189 -0.61 2.45 8.88
CA LEU A 189 0.46 1.54 8.49
C LEU A 189 1.21 2.11 7.29
N ARG A 190 2.52 2.12 7.36
CA ARG A 190 3.42 2.60 6.30
C ARG A 190 4.42 1.52 5.89
N SER A 191 4.90 1.59 4.66
CA SER A 191 5.82 0.59 4.10
C SER A 191 6.96 1.26 3.34
N LEU A 192 8.20 0.99 3.71
CA LEU A 192 9.38 1.44 2.96
C LEU A 192 9.77 0.48 1.83
N THR A 193 8.99 -0.59 1.63
CA THR A 193 9.33 -1.65 0.66
C THR A 193 9.00 -1.29 -0.79
N LYS A 194 7.98 -0.45 -1.04
CA LYS A 194 7.49 -0.18 -2.39
C LYS A 194 8.21 1.01 -3.02
N PHE A 195 8.15 2.15 -2.37
CA PHE A 195 8.71 3.40 -2.85
C PHE A 195 10.23 3.34 -2.98
N TYR A 196 10.92 2.78 -1.98
CA TYR A 196 12.38 2.67 -1.97
C TYR A 196 12.93 1.36 -2.57
N SER A 197 12.08 0.52 -3.16
CA SER A 197 12.51 -0.75 -3.80
C SER A 197 13.24 -1.71 -2.86
N LEU A 198 12.74 -1.85 -1.63
CA LEU A 198 13.36 -2.64 -0.56
C LEU A 198 12.48 -3.81 -0.07
N PRO A 199 11.79 -4.57 -0.96
CA PRO A 199 10.87 -5.61 -0.49
C PRO A 199 11.58 -6.72 0.27
N GLY A 200 12.85 -7.01 -0.03
CA GLY A 200 13.66 -8.04 0.63
C GLY A 200 14.12 -7.68 2.04
N LEU A 201 14.24 -6.39 2.38
CA LEU A 201 14.65 -5.94 3.72
C LEU A 201 13.54 -6.03 4.77
N ARG A 202 12.28 -6.06 4.35
CA ARG A 202 11.13 -6.20 5.25
C ARG A 202 11.03 -5.08 6.27
N LEU A 203 10.80 -3.83 5.85
CA LEU A 203 10.65 -2.68 6.74
C LEU A 203 9.32 -1.96 6.50
N GLY A 204 8.58 -1.74 7.57
CA GLY A 204 7.40 -0.90 7.67
C GLY A 204 7.29 -0.32 9.06
N TYR A 205 6.30 0.50 9.29
CA TYR A 205 6.03 1.07 10.62
C TYR A 205 4.55 1.41 10.77
N ALA A 206 4.10 1.39 12.03
CA ALA A 206 2.80 1.89 12.43
C ALA A 206 2.96 3.26 13.10
N ILE A 207 1.97 4.13 12.87
CA ILE A 207 1.81 5.40 13.57
C ILE A 207 0.45 5.36 14.28
N ALA A 208 0.44 5.50 15.61
CA ALA A 208 -0.77 5.44 16.42
C ALA A 208 -0.51 6.02 17.81
N HIS A 209 -1.57 6.11 18.63
CA HIS A 209 -1.43 6.54 20.02
C HIS A 209 -0.42 5.65 20.78
N PRO A 210 0.50 6.22 21.59
CA PRO A 210 1.57 5.49 22.27
C PRO A 210 1.07 4.31 23.13
N ASP A 211 -0.09 4.44 23.80
CA ASP A 211 -0.65 3.36 24.60
C ASP A 211 -1.02 2.13 23.76
N ARG A 212 -1.53 2.35 22.54
CA ARG A 212 -1.82 1.27 21.59
C ARG A 212 -0.55 0.59 21.14
N LEU A 213 0.46 1.35 20.77
CA LEU A 213 1.75 0.80 20.33
C LEU A 213 2.46 0.03 21.45
N ARG A 214 2.37 0.50 22.70
CA ARG A 214 2.90 -0.24 23.85
C ARG A 214 2.22 -1.61 24.04
N ARG A 215 0.90 -1.70 23.81
CA ARG A 215 0.21 -3.01 23.83
C ARG A 215 0.72 -3.94 22.72
N TRP A 216 0.89 -3.43 21.49
CA TRP A 216 1.43 -4.22 20.39
C TRP A 216 2.85 -4.69 20.63
N GLN A 217 3.69 -3.87 21.28
CA GLN A 217 5.04 -4.26 21.70
C GLN A 217 5.05 -5.45 22.68
N GLN A 218 4.01 -5.61 23.50
CA GLN A 218 3.89 -6.76 24.43
C GLN A 218 3.47 -8.06 23.73
N TRP A 219 2.89 -7.95 22.53
CA TRP A 219 2.38 -9.10 21.78
C TRP A 219 3.40 -9.69 20.81
N ARG A 220 4.41 -8.94 20.44
CA ARG A 220 5.34 -9.27 19.36
C ARG A 220 6.71 -9.71 19.88
N ASP A 221 7.49 -10.30 18.98
CA ASP A 221 8.92 -10.55 19.17
C ASP A 221 9.67 -9.24 19.51
N PRO A 222 10.63 -9.26 20.46
CA PRO A 222 11.39 -8.07 20.83
C PRO A 222 12.31 -7.54 19.72
N TRP A 223 12.69 -8.35 18.71
CA TRP A 223 13.60 -7.98 17.62
C TRP A 223 12.99 -8.23 16.21
N PRO A 224 11.80 -7.70 15.90
CA PRO A 224 11.12 -8.02 14.64
C PRO A 224 11.82 -7.42 13.41
N VAL A 225 12.52 -6.29 13.55
CA VAL A 225 13.22 -5.62 12.45
C VAL A 225 14.71 -5.94 12.53
N ASN A 226 15.27 -6.49 11.45
CA ASN A 226 16.71 -6.77 11.38
C ASN A 226 17.54 -5.48 11.37
N VAL A 227 18.80 -5.58 11.81
CA VAL A 227 19.71 -4.44 11.97
C VAL A 227 19.93 -3.66 10.66
N LEU A 228 20.05 -4.34 9.54
CA LEU A 228 20.25 -3.69 8.23
C LEU A 228 19.02 -2.91 7.79
N ALA A 229 17.83 -3.46 8.01
CA ALA A 229 16.59 -2.75 7.71
C ALA A 229 16.44 -1.48 8.57
N ALA A 230 16.82 -1.55 9.85
CA ALA A 230 16.77 -0.40 10.75
C ALA A 230 17.72 0.73 10.28
N ALA A 231 18.96 0.40 9.92
CA ALA A 231 19.95 1.35 9.40
C ALA A 231 19.51 1.97 8.07
N VAL A 232 19.06 1.14 7.14
CA VAL A 232 18.57 1.58 5.82
C VAL A 232 17.37 2.50 5.95
N GLY A 233 16.44 2.21 6.88
CA GLY A 233 15.25 3.05 7.10
C GLY A 233 15.62 4.50 7.37
N GLY A 234 16.59 4.76 8.27
CA GLY A 234 17.08 6.11 8.54
C GLY A 234 17.72 6.79 7.32
N ALA A 235 18.52 6.04 6.55
CA ALA A 235 19.24 6.57 5.40
C ALA A 235 18.31 6.96 4.24
N VAL A 236 17.32 6.11 3.88
CA VAL A 236 16.43 6.37 2.73
C VAL A 236 15.44 7.50 2.99
N LEU A 237 15.06 7.74 4.24
CA LEU A 237 14.18 8.86 4.61
C LEU A 237 14.85 10.22 4.37
N GLN A 238 16.18 10.29 4.39
CA GLN A 238 16.97 11.48 4.12
C GLN A 238 17.37 11.61 2.64
N ASP A 239 17.13 10.60 1.81
CA ASP A 239 17.48 10.62 0.39
C ASP A 239 16.46 11.43 -0.44
N THR A 240 16.49 12.74 -0.26
CA THR A 240 15.60 13.67 -0.96
C THR A 240 15.79 13.64 -2.48
N ALA A 241 17.00 13.30 -2.94
CA ALA A 241 17.30 13.19 -4.37
C ALA A 241 16.53 12.03 -5.01
N PHE A 242 16.52 10.84 -4.40
CA PHE A 242 15.75 9.69 -4.86
C PHE A 242 14.25 9.95 -4.78
N GLN A 243 13.78 10.58 -3.71
CA GLN A 243 12.38 10.95 -3.55
C GLN A 243 11.93 11.87 -4.68
N GLN A 244 12.67 12.95 -4.93
CA GLN A 244 12.37 13.91 -5.98
C GLN A 244 12.43 13.28 -7.37
N GLN A 245 13.41 12.43 -7.64
CA GLN A 245 13.50 11.68 -8.89
C GLN A 245 12.26 10.82 -9.10
N THR A 246 11.80 10.11 -8.08
CA THR A 246 10.59 9.26 -8.16
C THR A 246 9.35 10.10 -8.42
N TRP A 247 9.15 11.19 -7.69
CA TRP A 247 7.97 12.06 -7.86
C TRP A 247 7.94 12.79 -9.21
N SER A 248 9.10 13.06 -9.80
CA SER A 248 9.18 13.67 -11.14
C SER A 248 8.99 12.65 -12.26
N TRP A 249 9.45 11.41 -12.05
CA TRP A 249 9.38 10.33 -13.03
C TRP A 249 7.98 9.70 -13.13
N LEU A 250 7.32 9.47 -11.99
CA LEU A 250 6.11 8.63 -11.96
C LEU A 250 4.91 9.24 -12.73
N PRO A 251 4.52 10.52 -12.57
CA PRO A 251 3.33 11.05 -13.22
C PRO A 251 3.37 10.93 -14.74
N PRO A 252 4.38 11.45 -15.47
CA PRO A 252 4.40 11.37 -16.92
C PRO A 252 4.49 9.92 -17.42
N THR A 253 5.24 9.05 -16.73
CA THR A 253 5.39 7.64 -17.12
C THR A 253 4.08 6.87 -16.94
N ARG A 254 3.35 7.15 -15.87
CA ARG A 254 2.03 6.57 -15.62
C ARG A 254 1.02 7.01 -16.68
N ASP A 255 0.99 8.31 -16.97
CA ASP A 255 0.04 8.89 -17.92
C ASP A 255 0.30 8.34 -19.34
N GLU A 256 1.57 8.16 -19.72
CA GLU A 256 1.94 7.51 -20.98
C GLU A 256 1.45 6.06 -21.05
N LEU A 257 1.70 5.25 -20.01
CA LEU A 257 1.22 3.87 -19.98
C LEU A 257 -0.31 3.80 -19.99
N PHE A 258 -0.98 4.69 -19.23
CA PHE A 258 -2.44 4.80 -19.23
C PHE A 258 -2.99 5.04 -20.64
N GLN A 259 -2.44 6.03 -21.36
CA GLN A 259 -2.87 6.35 -22.74
C GLN A 259 -2.60 5.18 -23.69
N GLY A 260 -1.44 4.52 -23.57
CA GLY A 260 -1.11 3.36 -24.39
C GLY A 260 -2.09 2.20 -24.17
N LEU A 261 -2.44 1.90 -22.93
CA LEU A 261 -3.43 0.87 -22.59
C LEU A 261 -4.84 1.23 -23.10
N ASN A 262 -5.23 2.50 -22.98
CA ASN A 262 -6.54 2.98 -23.43
C ASN A 262 -6.75 2.93 -24.95
N GLN A 263 -5.65 2.84 -25.71
CA GLN A 263 -5.70 2.69 -27.18
C GLN A 263 -5.85 1.23 -27.61
N LEU A 264 -5.68 0.27 -26.72
CA LEU A 264 -5.80 -1.16 -27.04
C LEU A 264 -7.26 -1.60 -26.97
N PRO A 265 -7.79 -2.31 -27.99
CA PRO A 265 -9.17 -2.75 -28.00
C PRO A 265 -9.46 -3.72 -26.84
N GLY A 266 -10.64 -3.57 -26.24
CA GLY A 266 -11.08 -4.43 -25.14
C GLY A 266 -10.40 -4.18 -23.80
N LEU A 267 -9.59 -3.11 -23.67
CA LEU A 267 -8.98 -2.68 -22.42
C LEU A 267 -9.52 -1.32 -21.97
N THR A 268 -9.77 -1.20 -20.65
CA THR A 268 -10.18 0.06 -20.02
C THR A 268 -9.34 0.27 -18.75
N PRO A 269 -8.25 1.06 -18.82
CA PRO A 269 -7.46 1.38 -17.64
C PRO A 269 -8.20 2.36 -16.73
N HIS A 270 -8.07 2.19 -15.43
CA HIS A 270 -8.61 3.11 -14.42
C HIS A 270 -7.57 4.15 -14.02
N PRO A 271 -7.96 5.42 -13.80
CA PRO A 271 -7.07 6.45 -13.27
C PRO A 271 -6.46 6.02 -11.92
N SER A 272 -5.19 6.34 -11.73
CA SER A 272 -4.43 5.97 -10.53
C SER A 272 -3.57 7.12 -10.04
N ALA A 273 -3.43 7.24 -8.73
CA ALA A 273 -2.53 8.21 -8.10
C ALA A 273 -1.12 7.65 -7.84
N VAL A 274 -0.93 6.33 -7.99
CA VAL A 274 0.27 5.60 -7.56
C VAL A 274 0.97 4.87 -8.70
N ASN A 275 1.90 3.98 -8.39
CA ASN A 275 2.79 3.31 -9.33
C ASN A 275 2.22 2.00 -9.94
N PHE A 276 0.92 1.92 -10.09
CA PHE A 276 0.25 0.82 -10.81
C PHE A 276 -1.06 1.29 -11.44
N LEU A 277 -1.54 0.56 -12.43
CA LEU A 277 -2.85 0.74 -13.06
C LEU A 277 -3.67 -0.53 -12.92
N LEU A 278 -4.95 -0.38 -12.53
CA LEU A 278 -5.97 -1.40 -12.67
C LEU A 278 -6.58 -1.28 -14.06
N VAL A 279 -6.73 -2.39 -14.77
CA VAL A 279 -7.26 -2.42 -16.14
C VAL A 279 -8.39 -3.42 -16.22
N LYS A 280 -9.57 -2.97 -16.68
CA LYS A 280 -10.68 -3.83 -17.06
C LYS A 280 -10.41 -4.44 -18.43
N THR A 281 -10.78 -5.70 -18.64
CA THR A 281 -10.57 -6.41 -19.92
C THR A 281 -11.83 -7.19 -20.33
N GLU A 282 -12.07 -7.25 -21.62
CA GLU A 282 -13.14 -8.06 -22.21
C GLU A 282 -12.79 -9.55 -22.25
N GLN A 283 -11.52 -9.90 -22.32
CA GLN A 283 -11.04 -11.28 -22.21
C GLN A 283 -10.75 -11.64 -20.75
N PRO A 284 -10.75 -12.94 -20.37
CA PRO A 284 -10.33 -13.35 -19.04
C PRO A 284 -8.90 -12.92 -18.74
N SER A 285 -8.70 -12.22 -17.64
CA SER A 285 -7.38 -11.70 -17.23
C SER A 285 -6.36 -12.80 -16.97
N SER A 286 -6.82 -13.97 -16.53
CA SER A 286 -6.00 -15.17 -16.34
C SER A 286 -5.43 -15.69 -17.67
N GLN A 287 -6.22 -15.65 -18.73
CA GLN A 287 -5.77 -16.05 -20.08
C GLN A 287 -4.76 -15.03 -20.65
N LEU A 288 -5.04 -13.73 -20.48
CA LEU A 288 -4.09 -12.67 -20.87
C LEU A 288 -2.75 -12.83 -20.13
N GLN A 289 -2.78 -13.07 -18.83
CA GLN A 289 -1.57 -13.30 -18.02
C GLN A 289 -0.79 -14.49 -18.56
N GLN A 290 -1.47 -15.63 -18.82
CA GLN A 290 -0.81 -16.84 -19.33
C GLN A 290 -0.19 -16.61 -20.71
N ALA A 291 -0.91 -15.97 -21.63
CA ALA A 291 -0.42 -15.67 -22.98
C ALA A 291 0.78 -14.70 -22.95
N LEU A 292 0.72 -13.62 -22.18
CA LEU A 292 1.82 -12.68 -22.00
C LEU A 292 3.04 -13.36 -21.41
N LEU A 293 2.86 -14.23 -20.41
CA LEU A 293 3.97 -14.96 -19.79
C LEU A 293 4.61 -15.93 -20.79
N GLN A 294 3.80 -16.69 -21.52
CA GLN A 294 4.26 -17.74 -22.44
C GLN A 294 4.96 -17.15 -23.68
N TYR A 295 4.37 -16.14 -24.31
CA TYR A 295 4.85 -15.64 -25.60
C TYR A 295 5.79 -14.43 -25.48
N HIS A 296 5.65 -13.61 -24.42
CA HIS A 296 6.41 -12.36 -24.27
C HIS A 296 7.28 -12.32 -23.01
N GLN A 297 7.21 -13.35 -22.13
CA GLN A 297 7.92 -13.39 -20.86
C GLN A 297 7.59 -12.15 -19.98
N ILE A 298 6.31 -11.76 -19.99
CA ILE A 298 5.76 -10.65 -19.22
C ILE A 298 4.76 -11.22 -18.23
N LEU A 299 4.96 -10.92 -16.94
CA LEU A 299 4.03 -11.28 -15.87
C LEU A 299 3.24 -10.05 -15.44
N ILE A 300 1.93 -10.09 -15.66
CA ILE A 300 0.98 -9.13 -15.10
C ILE A 300 0.32 -9.72 -13.84
N ARG A 301 -0.37 -8.92 -13.05
CA ARG A 301 -1.15 -9.40 -11.91
C ARG A 301 -2.60 -9.61 -12.34
N ASP A 302 -3.06 -10.86 -12.46
CA ASP A 302 -4.49 -11.13 -12.48
C ASP A 302 -5.13 -10.63 -11.17
N CYS A 303 -6.38 -10.31 -11.21
CA CYS A 303 -7.11 -9.84 -10.04
C CYS A 303 -8.03 -10.91 -9.42
N LEU A 304 -7.80 -12.20 -9.69
CA LEU A 304 -8.57 -13.30 -9.11
C LEU A 304 -8.54 -13.36 -7.59
N SER A 305 -7.46 -12.81 -6.99
CA SER A 305 -7.35 -12.67 -5.53
C SER A 305 -8.24 -11.57 -4.93
N PHE A 306 -8.95 -10.81 -5.77
CA PHE A 306 -9.96 -9.81 -5.41
C PHE A 306 -11.33 -10.29 -5.93
N PRO A 307 -12.13 -11.03 -5.12
CA PRO A 307 -13.34 -11.68 -5.59
C PRO A 307 -14.34 -10.75 -6.28
N GLU A 308 -14.38 -9.48 -5.87
CA GLU A 308 -15.27 -8.44 -6.39
C GLU A 308 -14.94 -8.04 -7.84
N LEU A 309 -13.70 -8.28 -8.29
CA LEU A 309 -13.24 -7.95 -9.64
C LEU A 309 -13.36 -9.15 -10.61
N GLY A 310 -13.35 -10.36 -10.09
CA GLY A 310 -13.40 -11.59 -10.90
C GLY A 310 -12.24 -11.69 -11.89
N ASP A 311 -12.47 -12.39 -13.00
CA ASP A 311 -11.48 -12.61 -14.07
C ASP A 311 -11.61 -11.58 -15.21
N ARG A 312 -12.01 -10.35 -14.86
CA ARG A 312 -12.22 -9.23 -15.81
C ARG A 312 -11.32 -8.05 -15.55
N TYR A 313 -10.36 -8.19 -14.63
CA TYR A 313 -9.41 -7.14 -14.29
C TYR A 313 -8.01 -7.71 -14.12
N PHE A 314 -7.03 -6.92 -14.52
CA PHE A 314 -5.63 -7.14 -14.16
C PHE A 314 -4.99 -5.85 -13.66
N ARG A 315 -3.89 -5.97 -12.92
CA ARG A 315 -3.12 -4.84 -12.45
C ARG A 315 -1.70 -4.91 -13.00
N VAL A 316 -1.16 -3.77 -13.42
CA VAL A 316 0.22 -3.63 -13.90
C VAL A 316 0.95 -2.54 -13.14
N ALA A 317 2.18 -2.81 -12.73
CA ALA A 317 3.07 -1.80 -12.17
C ALA A 317 3.50 -0.80 -13.27
N ILE A 318 3.76 0.46 -12.87
CA ILE A 318 4.46 1.43 -13.73
C ILE A 318 5.95 1.11 -13.65
N ARG A 319 6.55 0.83 -14.81
CA ARG A 319 7.97 0.50 -14.91
C ARG A 319 8.71 1.50 -15.81
N SER A 320 9.96 1.20 -16.16
CA SER A 320 10.72 2.03 -17.09
C SER A 320 10.01 2.16 -18.45
N HIS A 321 10.25 3.27 -19.17
CA HIS A 321 9.65 3.48 -20.49
C HIS A 321 9.86 2.29 -21.45
N PRO A 322 11.08 1.71 -21.61
CA PRO A 322 11.26 0.53 -22.48
C PRO A 322 10.45 -0.69 -22.03
N GLU A 323 10.33 -0.93 -20.73
CA GLU A 323 9.53 -2.03 -20.21
C GLU A 323 8.03 -1.81 -20.45
N ASN A 324 7.52 -0.59 -20.24
CA ASN A 324 6.14 -0.23 -20.50
C ASN A 324 5.79 -0.39 -21.98
N GLN A 325 6.68 0.04 -22.90
CA GLN A 325 6.49 -0.17 -24.35
C GLN A 325 6.46 -1.66 -24.71
N ARG A 326 7.31 -2.48 -24.06
CA ARG A 326 7.29 -3.93 -24.25
C ARG A 326 5.98 -4.55 -23.77
N LEU A 327 5.40 -4.07 -22.65
CA LEU A 327 4.08 -4.52 -22.18
C LEU A 327 2.99 -4.17 -23.22
N LEU A 328 2.96 -2.94 -23.71
CA LEU A 328 1.97 -2.48 -24.69
C LEU A 328 2.05 -3.29 -25.99
N GLN A 329 3.27 -3.58 -26.47
CA GLN A 329 3.45 -4.41 -27.65
C GLN A 329 2.97 -5.85 -27.41
N GLY A 330 3.34 -6.47 -26.27
CA GLY A 330 2.88 -7.82 -25.92
C GLY A 330 1.37 -7.92 -25.78
N LEU A 331 0.72 -6.91 -25.16
CA LEU A 331 -0.73 -6.85 -25.09
C LEU A 331 -1.36 -6.73 -26.47
N LYS A 332 -0.83 -5.87 -27.35
CA LYS A 332 -1.31 -5.73 -28.72
C LYS A 332 -1.26 -7.04 -29.51
N ASP A 333 -0.17 -7.79 -29.36
CA ASP A 333 0.02 -9.08 -30.07
C ASP A 333 -0.92 -10.18 -29.54
N VAL A 334 -1.25 -10.16 -28.23
CA VAL A 334 -2.14 -11.17 -27.61
C VAL A 334 -3.62 -10.83 -27.82
N LEU A 335 -3.97 -9.55 -27.99
CA LEU A 335 -5.35 -9.09 -28.22
C LEU A 335 -5.76 -9.12 -29.69
N ALA A 336 -4.80 -9.24 -30.63
CA ALA A 336 -5.05 -9.34 -32.06
C ALA A 336 -5.62 -10.74 -32.43
#